data_06dca6fa306f137a2828d370a50ae29b
#
_entry.id   06dca6fa306f137a2828d370a50ae29b
#
_cell.length_a   1.000
_cell.length_b   1.000
_cell.length_c   1.000
_cell.angle_alpha   90.00
_cell.angle_beta   90.00
_cell.angle_gamma   90.00
#
_symmetry.space_group_name_H-M   'P 1'
#
loop_
_entity.id
_entity.type
_entity.pdbx_description
1 polymer ?
#
loop_
_entity_poly.entity_id
_entity_poly.type
_entity_poly.pdbx_seq_one_letter_code
_entity_poly.pdbx_strand_id
1 'polypeptide(L)'
;MINSFILNKIIYSKTGNYNVTIFNDTTKDCLEGSTWKFVPNNNTGLYTVNNTDCTTGKREFMFVVQEVDKVSGYFDFLLKPKNNKNNVGYRIDLAELSENTMQWKQRISVNGVPFIINMNFTKQ
;
A
#
# COMPACT_ATOMS: atom_id res chain seq x y z
N MET A 1 -7.81 7.67 16.97
CA MET A 1 -6.91 8.61 16.30
C MET A 1 -6.77 8.22 14.84
N ILE A 2 -6.98 9.17 13.93
CA ILE A 2 -6.86 8.93 12.49
C ILE A 2 -5.44 9.32 12.08
N ASN A 3 -4.74 8.40 11.45
CA ASN A 3 -3.41 8.64 10.91
C ASN A 3 -3.52 8.86 9.41
N SER A 4 -3.00 9.99 8.94
CA SER A 4 -3.04 10.39 7.54
C SER A 4 -1.62 10.45 6.97
N PHE A 5 -1.46 9.88 5.77
CA PHE A 5 -0.19 9.81 5.06
C PHE A 5 -0.37 10.17 3.59
N ILE A 6 0.71 10.60 2.98
CA ILE A 6 0.80 10.74 1.54
C ILE A 6 1.76 9.67 1.03
N LEU A 7 1.36 8.92 0.02
CA LEU A 7 2.24 8.00 -0.68
C LEU A 7 3.06 8.81 -1.67
N ASN A 8 4.29 9.14 -1.29
CA ASN A 8 5.12 10.06 -2.07
C ASN A 8 5.76 9.40 -3.27
N LYS A 9 6.25 8.19 -3.10
CA LYS A 9 7.04 7.55 -4.13
C LYS A 9 6.94 6.03 -4.06
N ILE A 10 6.89 5.43 -5.24
CA ILE A 10 6.92 3.98 -5.40
C ILE A 10 8.19 3.64 -6.18
N ILE A 11 8.99 2.71 -5.63
CA ILE A 11 10.23 2.28 -6.25
C ILE A 11 10.17 0.77 -6.47
N TYR A 12 10.36 0.34 -7.70
CA TYR A 12 10.43 -1.08 -8.04
C TYR A 12 11.85 -1.60 -7.81
N SER A 13 11.96 -2.85 -7.37
CA SER A 13 13.25 -3.49 -7.11
C SER A 13 14.07 -3.75 -8.37
N LYS A 14 13.45 -3.67 -9.55
CA LYS A 14 14.11 -3.90 -10.83
C LYS A 14 13.90 -2.70 -11.75
N THR A 15 14.95 -2.34 -12.48
CA THR A 15 14.87 -1.29 -13.51
C THR A 15 14.21 -1.82 -14.77
N GLY A 16 13.56 -0.94 -15.51
CA GLY A 16 12.88 -1.27 -16.76
C GLY A 16 11.44 -0.79 -16.79
N ASN A 17 10.74 -1.11 -17.87
CA ASN A 17 9.34 -0.77 -18.04
C ASN A 17 8.48 -1.97 -17.64
N TYR A 18 7.79 -1.85 -16.53
CA TYR A 18 6.90 -2.90 -16.02
C TYR A 18 5.46 -2.39 -15.96
N ASN A 19 4.56 -3.15 -16.53
CA ASN A 19 3.13 -2.89 -16.42
C ASN A 19 2.57 -3.64 -15.21
N VAL A 20 2.59 -2.98 -14.05
CA VAL A 20 2.11 -3.54 -12.81
C VAL A 20 0.88 -2.76 -12.36
N THR A 21 -0.20 -3.48 -12.10
CA THR A 21 -1.39 -2.90 -11.48
C THR A 21 -1.32 -3.19 -9.99
N ILE A 22 -1.26 -2.13 -9.18
CA ILE A 22 -1.12 -2.26 -7.73
C ILE A 22 -2.52 -2.39 -7.12
N PHE A 23 -2.70 -3.36 -6.23
CA PHE A 23 -3.99 -3.68 -5.58
C PHE A 23 -5.12 -3.95 -6.58
N ASN A 24 -4.76 -4.40 -7.78
CA ASN A 24 -5.72 -4.59 -8.89
C ASN A 24 -6.56 -3.32 -9.16
N ASP A 25 -6.00 -2.17 -8.88
CA ASP A 25 -6.69 -0.88 -8.99
C ASP A 25 -6.01 0.02 -10.02
N THR A 26 -4.74 0.38 -9.78
CA THR A 26 -4.12 1.43 -10.57
C THR A 26 -2.61 1.22 -10.72
N THR A 27 -2.01 2.06 -11.53
CA THR A 27 -0.56 2.00 -11.82
C THR A 27 0.24 2.79 -10.79
N LYS A 28 1.56 2.58 -10.81
CA LYS A 28 2.52 3.32 -10.00
C LYS A 28 2.33 4.84 -10.11
N ASP A 29 2.26 5.35 -11.34
CA ASP A 29 2.18 6.80 -11.58
C ASP A 29 0.87 7.38 -11.05
N CYS A 30 -0.19 6.61 -11.07
CA CYS A 30 -1.48 7.05 -10.56
C CYS A 30 -1.56 6.97 -9.03
N LEU A 31 -0.89 6.00 -8.44
CA LEU A 31 -0.91 5.79 -6.99
C LEU A 31 0.02 6.75 -6.26
N GLU A 32 1.11 7.17 -6.88
CA GLU A 32 1.98 8.20 -6.31
C GLU A 32 1.20 9.50 -6.11
N GLY A 33 1.35 10.13 -4.95
CA GLY A 33 0.61 11.33 -4.57
C GLY A 33 -0.75 11.04 -3.94
N SER A 34 -1.15 9.77 -3.84
CA SER A 34 -2.41 9.42 -3.18
C SER A 34 -2.34 9.69 -1.68
N THR A 35 -3.48 10.04 -1.10
CA THR A 35 -3.61 10.27 0.33
C THR A 35 -4.24 9.06 1.00
N TRP A 36 -3.72 8.71 2.18
CA TRP A 36 -4.10 7.51 2.91
C TRP A 36 -4.52 7.85 4.32
N LYS A 37 -5.64 7.31 4.76
CA LYS A 37 -6.15 7.47 6.12
C LYS A 37 -6.38 6.10 6.73
N PHE A 38 -5.89 5.91 7.94
CA PHE A 38 -6.00 4.65 8.67
C PHE A 38 -6.84 4.87 9.92
N VAL A 39 -7.75 3.94 10.18
CA VAL A 39 -8.58 3.94 11.39
C VAL A 39 -8.23 2.67 12.17
N PRO A 40 -7.25 2.75 13.09
CA PRO A 40 -6.73 1.53 13.76
C PRO A 40 -7.76 0.79 14.60
N ASN A 41 -8.72 1.49 15.18
CA ASN A 41 -9.71 0.87 16.07
C ASN A 41 -10.53 -0.22 15.40
N ASN A 42 -10.77 -0.13 14.12
CA ASN A 42 -11.55 -1.14 13.39
C ASN A 42 -10.81 -1.73 12.21
N ASN A 43 -9.50 -1.49 12.13
CA ASN A 43 -8.61 -2.03 11.09
C ASN A 43 -9.11 -1.71 9.68
N THR A 44 -9.55 -0.50 9.48
CA THR A 44 -10.01 -0.02 8.18
C THR A 44 -9.23 1.20 7.75
N GLY A 45 -9.39 1.57 6.50
CA GLY A 45 -8.81 2.78 5.97
C GLY A 45 -9.38 3.12 4.62
N LEU A 46 -8.88 4.20 4.08
CA LEU A 46 -9.19 4.57 2.71
C LEU A 46 -7.99 5.27 2.08
N TYR A 47 -7.84 5.10 0.79
CA TYR A 47 -6.90 5.91 0.03
C TYR A 47 -7.64 6.60 -1.11
N THR A 48 -7.12 7.76 -1.51
CA THR A 48 -7.72 8.58 -2.56
C THR A 48 -6.70 8.81 -3.65
N VAL A 49 -7.07 8.42 -4.87
CA VAL A 49 -6.26 8.72 -6.06
C VAL A 49 -6.64 10.12 -6.52
N ASN A 50 -5.64 11.01 -6.51
CA ASN A 50 -5.85 12.44 -6.80
C ASN A 50 -5.40 12.85 -8.20
N ASN A 51 -4.64 11.99 -8.90
CA ASN A 51 -4.13 12.30 -10.24
C ASN A 51 -5.28 12.29 -11.24
N THR A 52 -5.56 13.45 -11.86
CA THR A 52 -6.67 13.62 -12.78
C THR A 52 -6.49 12.89 -14.11
N ASP A 53 -5.28 12.45 -14.42
CA ASP A 53 -5.02 11.60 -15.59
C ASP A 53 -5.43 10.14 -15.35
N CYS A 54 -5.90 9.84 -14.15
CA CYS A 54 -6.25 8.49 -13.72
C CYS A 54 -7.72 8.46 -13.27
N THR A 55 -8.21 7.26 -12.97
CA THR A 55 -9.52 7.13 -12.33
C THR A 55 -9.39 7.59 -10.88
N THR A 56 -9.86 8.80 -10.60
CA THR A 56 -9.78 9.40 -9.27
C THR A 56 -10.83 8.84 -8.33
N GLY A 57 -10.71 9.18 -7.04
CA GLY A 57 -11.71 8.87 -6.04
C GLY A 57 -11.19 8.09 -4.86
N LYS A 58 -12.10 7.80 -3.94
CA LYS A 58 -11.81 7.12 -2.68
C LYS A 58 -11.95 5.61 -2.84
N ARG A 59 -11.01 4.87 -2.24
CA ARG A 59 -11.05 3.41 -2.16
C ARG A 59 -10.97 3.01 -0.70
N GLU A 60 -11.98 2.33 -0.21
CA GLU A 60 -12.00 1.82 1.15
C GLU A 60 -11.36 0.43 1.20
N PHE A 61 -10.68 0.14 2.31
CA PHE A 61 -10.06 -1.16 2.53
C PHE A 61 -10.15 -1.57 4.00
N MET A 62 -9.92 -2.85 4.25
CA MET A 62 -9.66 -3.40 5.57
C MET A 62 -8.23 -3.93 5.60
N PHE A 63 -7.64 -4.01 6.78
CA PHE A 63 -6.34 -4.68 6.91
C PHE A 63 -6.36 -5.67 8.06
N VAL A 64 -5.66 -6.79 7.86
CA VAL A 64 -5.61 -7.87 8.83
C VAL A 64 -4.15 -8.16 9.15
N VAL A 65 -3.73 -7.88 10.38
CA VAL A 65 -2.36 -8.13 10.83
C VAL A 65 -2.11 -9.63 10.84
N GLN A 66 -1.01 -10.08 10.25
CA GLN A 66 -0.67 -11.49 10.13
C GLN A 66 0.38 -11.92 11.17
N GLU A 67 1.56 -11.32 11.09
CA GLU A 67 2.65 -11.65 12.00
C GLU A 67 3.25 -10.37 12.56
N VAL A 68 3.66 -10.42 13.82
CA VAL A 68 4.34 -9.31 14.49
C VAL A 68 5.76 -9.77 14.84
N ASP A 69 6.76 -9.00 14.38
CA ASP A 69 8.14 -9.22 14.78
C ASP A 69 8.30 -8.72 16.22
N LYS A 70 8.66 -9.62 17.13
CA LYS A 70 8.76 -9.30 18.56
C LYS A 70 9.90 -8.35 18.88
N VAL A 71 10.90 -8.26 18.01
CA VAL A 71 12.07 -7.39 18.22
C VAL A 71 11.79 -5.98 17.73
N SER A 72 11.32 -5.83 16.48
CA SER A 72 11.07 -4.52 15.87
C SER A 72 9.69 -3.96 16.20
N GLY A 73 8.72 -4.83 16.50
CA GLY A 73 7.32 -4.46 16.61
C GLY A 73 6.63 -4.27 15.26
N TYR A 74 7.35 -4.44 14.16
CA TYR A 74 6.79 -4.32 12.82
C TYR A 74 6.01 -5.59 12.46
N PHE A 75 5.09 -5.46 11.54
CA PHE A 75 4.20 -6.58 11.20
C PHE A 75 3.89 -6.58 9.71
N ASP A 76 3.51 -7.76 9.22
CA ASP A 76 2.87 -7.87 7.91
C ASP A 76 1.36 -7.89 8.07
N PHE A 77 0.69 -7.45 7.03
CA PHE A 77 -0.76 -7.42 7.03
C PHE A 77 -1.29 -7.72 5.63
N LEU A 78 -2.54 -8.16 5.59
CA LEU A 78 -3.28 -8.26 4.34
C LEU A 78 -4.11 -7.00 4.17
N LEU A 79 -3.94 -6.34 3.03
CA LEU A 79 -4.77 -5.21 2.63
C LEU A 79 -5.88 -5.77 1.73
N LYS A 80 -7.12 -5.59 2.15
CA LYS A 80 -8.30 -6.11 1.46
C LYS A 80 -9.20 -4.97 0.99
N PRO A 81 -9.15 -4.60 -0.31
CA PRO A 81 -10.08 -3.59 -0.83
C PRO A 81 -11.53 -4.04 -0.65
N LYS A 82 -12.39 -3.14 -0.21
CA LYS A 82 -13.80 -3.46 0.07
C LYS A 82 -14.61 -3.79 -1.19
N ASN A 83 -14.25 -3.17 -2.30
CA ASN A 83 -14.97 -3.36 -3.57
C ASN A 83 -14.45 -4.54 -4.37
N ASN A 84 -13.64 -5.38 -3.77
CA ASN A 84 -13.07 -6.55 -4.43
C ASN A 84 -14.03 -7.73 -4.33
N LYS A 85 -14.67 -8.07 -5.44
CA LYS A 85 -15.66 -9.16 -5.52
C LYS A 85 -15.07 -10.53 -5.15
N ASN A 86 -13.77 -10.70 -5.33
CA ASN A 86 -13.08 -11.96 -5.08
C ASN A 86 -12.52 -12.05 -3.66
N ASN A 87 -12.70 -11.02 -2.86
CA ASN A 87 -12.20 -10.97 -1.48
C ASN A 87 -10.70 -11.23 -1.38
N VAL A 88 -9.95 -10.75 -2.35
CA VAL A 88 -8.49 -10.94 -2.41
C VAL A 88 -7.81 -10.00 -1.44
N GLY A 89 -6.85 -10.52 -0.67
CA GLY A 89 -5.97 -9.73 0.17
C GLY A 89 -4.59 -9.64 -0.45
N TYR A 90 -3.97 -8.47 -0.28
CA TYR A 90 -2.60 -8.22 -0.76
C TYR A 90 -1.69 -8.18 0.45
N ARG A 91 -0.68 -9.06 0.47
CA ARG A 91 0.25 -9.14 1.59
C ARG A 91 1.26 -8.00 1.51
N ILE A 92 1.35 -7.25 2.60
CA ILE A 92 2.23 -6.09 2.72
C ILE A 92 3.12 -6.28 3.93
N ASP A 93 4.42 -6.06 3.75
CA ASP A 93 5.37 -6.01 4.85
C ASP A 93 5.55 -4.56 5.28
N LEU A 94 5.30 -4.27 6.56
CA LEU A 94 5.65 -2.98 7.13
C LEU A 94 7.15 -2.98 7.37
N ALA A 95 7.88 -2.31 6.48
CA ALA A 95 9.34 -2.36 6.50
C ALA A 95 9.94 -1.33 7.46
N GLU A 96 9.29 -0.17 7.59
CA GLU A 96 9.77 0.91 8.45
C GLU A 96 8.59 1.77 8.88
N LEU A 97 8.62 2.21 10.14
CA LEU A 97 7.64 3.15 10.68
C LEU A 97 8.34 4.05 11.68
N SER A 98 8.28 5.35 11.40
CA SER A 98 8.75 6.38 12.31
C SER A 98 7.61 7.35 12.61
N GLU A 99 7.89 8.41 13.35
CA GLU A 99 6.89 9.42 13.66
C GLU A 99 6.30 10.08 12.40
N ASN A 100 7.13 10.25 11.36
CA ASN A 100 6.76 11.03 10.17
C ASN A 100 6.79 10.22 8.87
N THR A 101 7.32 9.00 8.90
CA THR A 101 7.52 8.21 7.68
C THR A 101 7.06 6.77 7.88
N MET A 102 6.73 6.14 6.77
CA MET A 102 6.34 4.74 6.75
C MET A 102 6.77 4.14 5.42
N GLN A 103 7.30 2.93 5.44
CA GLN A 103 7.66 2.21 4.23
C GLN A 103 6.99 0.85 4.23
N TRP A 104 6.36 0.54 3.11
CA TRP A 104 5.78 -0.77 2.83
C TRP A 104 6.55 -1.46 1.73
N LYS A 105 6.57 -2.79 1.78
CA LYS A 105 7.07 -3.62 0.70
C LYS A 105 6.01 -4.64 0.33
N GLN A 106 5.70 -4.71 -0.95
CA GLN A 106 4.84 -5.76 -1.50
C GLN A 106 5.68 -6.64 -2.40
N ARG A 107 5.70 -7.94 -2.12
CA ARG A 107 6.43 -8.93 -2.91
C ARG A 107 5.47 -9.57 -3.89
N ILE A 108 5.80 -9.50 -5.16
CA ILE A 108 5.02 -10.11 -6.24
C ILE A 108 5.94 -10.90 -7.16
N SER A 109 5.34 -11.61 -8.11
CA SER A 109 6.08 -12.28 -9.18
C SER A 109 5.66 -11.64 -10.50
N VAL A 110 6.66 -11.23 -11.28
CA VAL A 110 6.43 -10.69 -12.62
C VAL A 110 7.15 -11.62 -13.60
N ASN A 111 6.40 -12.29 -14.46
CA ASN A 111 6.93 -13.27 -15.41
C ASN A 111 7.82 -14.34 -14.74
N GLY A 112 7.40 -14.78 -13.54
CA GLY A 112 8.12 -15.79 -12.76
C GLY A 112 9.33 -15.28 -12.01
N VAL A 113 9.60 -13.97 -12.03
CA VAL A 113 10.75 -13.35 -11.37
C VAL A 113 10.30 -12.61 -10.13
N PRO A 114 10.97 -12.78 -8.98
CA PRO A 114 10.63 -12.01 -7.78
C PRO A 114 10.76 -10.51 -8.02
N PHE A 115 9.80 -9.75 -7.51
CA PHE A 115 9.70 -8.32 -7.74
C PHE A 115 9.16 -7.66 -6.48
N ILE A 116 9.78 -6.58 -6.04
CA ILE A 116 9.36 -5.86 -4.84
C ILE A 116 8.89 -4.48 -5.21
N ILE A 117 7.70 -4.12 -4.71
CA ILE A 117 7.15 -2.77 -4.82
C ILE A 117 7.40 -2.09 -3.48
N ASN A 118 8.25 -1.07 -3.47
CA ASN A 118 8.54 -0.27 -2.28
C ASN A 118 7.68 0.97 -2.30
N MET A 119 6.89 1.18 -1.24
CA MET A 119 5.98 2.32 -1.13
C MET A 119 6.43 3.19 0.03
N ASN A 120 6.76 4.45 -0.26
CA ASN A 120 7.30 5.38 0.72
C ASN A 120 6.26 6.45 1.04
N PHE A 121 5.86 6.51 2.31
CA PHE A 121 4.85 7.42 2.81
C PHE A 121 5.46 8.45 3.73
N THR A 122 4.89 9.65 3.74
CA THR A 122 5.16 10.65 4.78
C THR A 122 3.86 11.04 5.45
N LYS A 123 3.94 11.34 6.73
CA LYS A 123 2.78 11.76 7.52
C LYS A 123 2.30 13.12 7.02
N GLN A 124 1.01 13.22 6.89
CA GLN A 124 0.33 14.42 6.44
C GLN A 124 0.02 15.35 7.60
#